data_6b9361bad82b017f370449332b791b9b
#
_entry.id   6b9361bad82b017f370449332b791b9b
#
_cell.length_a   1.000
_cell.length_b   1.000
_cell.length_c   1.000
_cell.angle_alpha   90.00
_cell.angle_beta   90.00
_cell.angle_gamma   90.00
#
_symmetry.space_group_name_H-M   'P 1'
#
loop_
_entity.id
_entity.type
_entity.pdbx_description
1 polymer ?
#
loop_
_entity_poly.entity_id
_entity_poly.type
_entity_poly.pdbx_seq_one_letter_code
_entity_poly.pdbx_strand_id
1 'polypeptide(L)'
;FADRAKIYVRSGKGGDGHVSFRREKYVANGGPDGGDGGDGGSVILEVDDGMNTLSDYRHVRKYQAMDGENGKKRNCRGKNGDDLILKMPAGTVIKEFESGKIITDLSGDNRRFVLLQGGRGGKGNQHYATSTMQVPKYAQPGQPAKELTLQLELKVIADVGLVGFPNVGKSTLLSKVSNARPEIANYHFTTITPHLGVVDLDGAK
;
A
#
# COMPACT_ATOMS: atom_id res chain seq x y z
N PHE A 1 -20.38 9.73 2.21
CA PHE A 1 -20.10 9.22 0.87
C PHE A 1 -18.62 9.41 0.57
N ALA A 2 -17.85 8.34 0.59
CA ALA A 2 -16.40 8.40 0.43
C ALA A 2 -16.00 7.71 -0.87
N ASP A 3 -16.03 8.46 -1.97
CA ASP A 3 -15.66 8.01 -3.30
C ASP A 3 -14.20 8.32 -3.68
N ARG A 4 -13.52 9.19 -2.92
CA ARG A 4 -12.13 9.59 -3.14
C ARG A 4 -11.37 9.72 -1.84
N ALA A 5 -10.10 9.33 -1.87
CA ALA A 5 -9.16 9.56 -0.78
C ALA A 5 -7.74 9.74 -1.34
N LYS A 6 -6.94 10.55 -0.64
CA LYS A 6 -5.53 10.74 -0.93
C LYS A 6 -4.72 10.15 0.20
N ILE A 7 -3.83 9.21 -0.12
CA ILE A 7 -2.96 8.57 0.86
C ILE A 7 -1.50 8.59 0.41
N TYR A 8 -0.62 8.55 1.39
CA TYR A 8 0.82 8.36 1.21
C TYR A 8 1.19 6.96 1.68
N VAL A 9 1.93 6.23 0.84
CA VAL A 9 2.38 4.87 1.13
C VAL A 9 3.89 4.76 0.97
N ARG A 10 4.50 3.96 1.83
CA ARG A 10 5.92 3.68 1.82
C ARG A 10 6.17 2.20 2.07
N SER A 11 7.02 1.59 1.25
CA SER A 11 7.50 0.22 1.51
C SER A 11 8.54 0.21 2.63
N GLY A 12 8.86 -0.96 3.15
CA GLY A 12 9.95 -1.13 4.10
C GLY A 12 11.31 -1.02 3.42
N LYS A 13 12.25 -0.39 4.10
CA LYS A 13 13.67 -0.37 3.71
C LYS A 13 14.29 -1.74 3.99
N GLY A 14 15.18 -2.21 3.12
CA GLY A 14 16.02 -3.38 3.40
C GLY A 14 17.01 -3.08 4.54
N GLY A 15 17.22 -4.05 5.42
CA GLY A 15 18.22 -3.96 6.46
C GLY A 15 19.65 -3.98 5.88
N ASP A 16 20.59 -3.36 6.57
CA ASP A 16 21.98 -3.33 6.15
C ASP A 16 22.69 -4.65 6.47
N GLY A 17 23.61 -5.07 5.62
CA GLY A 17 24.54 -6.13 5.93
C GLY A 17 25.47 -5.72 7.08
N HIS A 18 25.92 -6.68 7.86
CA HIS A 18 26.76 -6.46 9.02
C HIS A 18 28.23 -6.74 8.71
N VAL A 19 29.11 -5.97 9.35
CA VAL A 19 30.55 -6.19 9.33
C VAL A 19 30.99 -6.74 10.68
N SER A 20 31.39 -8.00 10.72
CA SER A 20 31.95 -8.62 11.91
C SER A 20 32.91 -9.76 11.54
N PHE A 21 33.73 -10.15 12.50
CA PHE A 21 34.71 -11.21 12.34
C PHE A 21 34.56 -12.18 13.51
N ARG A 22 34.69 -13.46 13.20
CA ARG A 22 34.62 -14.53 14.20
C ARG A 22 35.69 -14.33 15.26
N ARG A 23 35.31 -14.33 16.48
CA ARG A 23 36.22 -14.29 17.65
C ARG A 23 35.92 -15.48 18.55
N GLU A 24 36.91 -16.34 18.68
CA GLU A 24 36.84 -17.48 19.59
C GLU A 24 38.08 -17.47 20.49
N LYS A 25 37.94 -18.12 21.65
CA LYS A 25 39.09 -18.33 22.55
C LYS A 25 40.15 -19.13 21.77
N TYR A 26 41.36 -18.61 21.73
CA TYR A 26 42.53 -19.15 21.00
C TYR A 26 42.51 -18.97 19.47
N VAL A 27 41.55 -18.23 18.88
CA VAL A 27 41.56 -17.86 17.46
C VAL A 27 41.74 -16.34 17.37
N ALA A 28 42.94 -15.89 17.04
CA ALA A 28 43.26 -14.46 17.04
C ALA A 28 42.57 -13.70 15.87
N ASN A 29 42.42 -14.36 14.72
CA ASN A 29 41.82 -13.75 13.51
C ASN A 29 40.87 -14.73 12.86
N GLY A 30 39.62 -14.70 13.24
CA GLY A 30 38.54 -15.45 12.56
C GLY A 30 38.14 -14.80 11.27
N GLY A 31 37.51 -15.58 10.36
CA GLY A 31 36.95 -15.09 9.12
C GLY A 31 35.76 -14.16 9.30
N PRO A 32 35.31 -13.46 8.25
CA PRO A 32 34.14 -12.60 8.29
C PRO A 32 32.87 -13.41 8.59
N ASP A 33 32.08 -12.94 9.53
CA ASP A 33 30.85 -13.59 9.97
C ASP A 33 29.66 -12.63 10.07
N GLY A 34 29.73 -11.49 9.37
CA GLY A 34 28.63 -10.56 9.29
C GLY A 34 27.44 -11.12 8.51
N GLY A 35 26.27 -11.14 9.14
CA GLY A 35 25.04 -11.61 8.53
C GLY A 35 24.41 -10.60 7.59
N ASP A 36 23.50 -11.09 6.73
CA ASP A 36 22.75 -10.25 5.80
C ASP A 36 21.65 -9.47 6.51
N GLY A 37 21.30 -8.30 5.98
CA GLY A 37 20.10 -7.59 6.39
C GLY A 37 18.84 -8.33 5.92
N GLY A 38 17.74 -8.15 6.65
CA GLY A 38 16.43 -8.63 6.24
C GLY A 38 15.82 -7.76 5.14
N ASP A 39 14.89 -8.33 4.37
CA ASP A 39 14.14 -7.58 3.38
C ASP A 39 13.09 -6.70 4.05
N GLY A 40 12.84 -5.51 3.51
CA GLY A 40 11.72 -4.67 3.92
C GLY A 40 10.38 -5.24 3.48
N GLY A 41 9.31 -4.91 4.19
CA GLY A 41 7.96 -5.31 3.82
C GLY A 41 7.46 -4.58 2.58
N SER A 42 6.61 -5.24 1.83
CA SER A 42 5.93 -4.69 0.65
C SER A 42 4.58 -4.08 1.02
N VAL A 43 4.09 -3.15 0.19
CA VAL A 43 2.72 -2.63 0.30
C VAL A 43 1.86 -3.35 -0.72
N ILE A 44 0.84 -4.05 -0.25
CA ILE A 44 -0.04 -4.87 -1.06
C ILE A 44 -1.47 -4.36 -0.93
N LEU A 45 -2.13 -4.18 -2.06
CA LEU A 45 -3.55 -3.84 -2.14
C LEU A 45 -4.36 -5.13 -2.28
N GLU A 46 -5.41 -5.25 -1.48
CA GLU A 46 -6.27 -6.43 -1.50
C GLU A 46 -7.74 -6.02 -1.43
N VAL A 47 -8.57 -6.65 -2.27
CA VAL A 47 -10.01 -6.41 -2.26
C VAL A 47 -10.65 -7.08 -1.06
N ASP A 48 -11.45 -6.32 -0.33
CA ASP A 48 -12.31 -6.80 0.74
C ASP A 48 -13.78 -6.58 0.35
N ASP A 49 -14.51 -7.67 0.12
CA ASP A 49 -15.91 -7.61 -0.28
C ASP A 49 -16.84 -7.06 0.82
N GLY A 50 -16.37 -7.06 2.07
CA GLY A 50 -17.08 -6.45 3.19
C GLY A 50 -16.97 -4.92 3.26
N MET A 51 -16.07 -4.33 2.47
CA MET A 51 -15.89 -2.89 2.39
C MET A 51 -16.70 -2.29 1.23
N ASN A 52 -17.35 -1.16 1.49
CA ASN A 52 -18.13 -0.42 0.50
C ASN A 52 -17.80 1.08 0.46
N THR A 53 -16.81 1.52 1.22
CA THR A 53 -16.41 2.92 1.34
C THR A 53 -14.90 3.06 1.53
N LEU A 54 -14.35 4.20 1.12
CA LEU A 54 -12.96 4.61 1.35
C LEU A 54 -12.82 5.54 2.58
N SER A 55 -13.83 5.64 3.44
CA SER A 55 -13.83 6.59 4.56
C SER A 55 -12.65 6.43 5.51
N ASP A 56 -12.19 5.20 5.76
CA ASP A 56 -11.04 4.94 6.64
C ASP A 56 -9.75 5.58 6.10
N TYR A 57 -9.60 5.63 4.78
CA TYR A 57 -8.46 6.27 4.12
C TYR A 57 -8.51 7.80 4.11
N ARG A 58 -9.62 8.40 4.50
CA ARG A 58 -9.72 9.84 4.77
C ARG A 58 -9.22 10.21 6.15
N HIS A 59 -9.32 9.30 7.11
CA HIS A 59 -8.89 9.52 8.50
C HIS A 59 -7.40 9.23 8.66
N VAL A 60 -6.93 8.07 8.23
CA VAL A 60 -5.51 7.71 8.24
C VAL A 60 -4.98 7.83 6.82
N ARG A 61 -4.00 8.70 6.63
CA ARG A 61 -3.48 9.05 5.31
C ARG A 61 -2.05 8.60 5.04
N LYS A 62 -1.35 8.13 6.06
CA LYS A 62 0.03 7.64 5.94
C LYS A 62 0.11 6.18 6.32
N TYR A 63 0.69 5.40 5.45
CA TYR A 63 0.88 3.96 5.63
C TYR A 63 2.31 3.59 5.30
N GLN A 64 2.92 2.81 6.16
CA GLN A 64 4.29 2.34 5.99
C GLN A 64 4.39 0.86 6.32
N ALA A 65 5.00 0.08 5.41
CA ALA A 65 5.39 -1.28 5.70
C ALA A 65 6.64 -1.31 6.60
N MET A 66 6.87 -2.43 7.27
CA MET A 66 7.96 -2.59 8.22
C MET A 66 9.31 -2.68 7.51
N ASP A 67 10.33 -2.00 8.04
CA ASP A 67 11.69 -2.14 7.58
C ASP A 67 12.27 -3.52 7.92
N GLY A 68 13.18 -4.02 7.09
CA GLY A 68 13.98 -5.18 7.43
C GLY A 68 15.01 -4.83 8.52
N GLU A 69 15.30 -5.78 9.38
CA GLU A 69 16.32 -5.62 10.42
C GLU A 69 17.71 -5.73 9.81
N ASN A 70 18.67 -5.00 10.38
CA ASN A 70 20.08 -5.13 10.02
C ASN A 70 20.62 -6.53 10.36
N GLY A 71 21.58 -6.99 9.61
CA GLY A 71 22.31 -8.21 9.91
C GLY A 71 23.05 -8.10 11.24
N LYS A 72 23.43 -9.24 11.81
CA LYS A 72 24.08 -9.36 13.12
C LYS A 72 25.33 -10.22 13.00
N LYS A 73 26.09 -10.29 14.09
CA LYS A 73 27.27 -11.17 14.23
C LYS A 73 26.89 -12.65 14.08
N ARG A 74 27.88 -13.50 13.87
CA ARG A 74 27.76 -14.95 13.79
C ARG A 74 26.84 -15.42 12.66
N ASN A 75 26.95 -14.80 11.51
CA ASN A 75 26.12 -15.08 10.32
C ASN A 75 24.61 -14.98 10.56
N CYS A 76 24.20 -14.23 11.60
CA CYS A 76 22.78 -14.04 11.88
C CYS A 76 22.17 -13.04 10.91
N ARG A 77 21.25 -13.51 10.11
CA ARG A 77 20.45 -12.66 9.21
C ARG A 77 19.45 -11.84 10.03
N GLY A 78 19.28 -10.57 9.66
CA GLY A 78 18.18 -9.74 10.16
C GLY A 78 16.82 -10.28 9.73
N LYS A 79 15.79 -10.06 10.54
CA LYS A 79 14.42 -10.46 10.20
C LYS A 79 13.89 -9.63 9.03
N ASN A 80 13.09 -10.25 8.17
CA ASN A 80 12.32 -9.54 7.17
C ASN A 80 11.23 -8.70 7.84
N GLY A 81 10.98 -7.51 7.30
CA GLY A 81 9.82 -6.71 7.70
C GLY A 81 8.52 -7.32 7.20
N ASP A 82 7.44 -7.16 7.97
CA ASP A 82 6.13 -7.62 7.57
C ASP A 82 5.58 -6.78 6.41
N ASP A 83 4.86 -7.43 5.50
CA ASP A 83 4.11 -6.76 4.46
C ASP A 83 2.93 -5.98 5.06
N LEU A 84 2.64 -4.84 4.46
CA LEU A 84 1.45 -4.06 4.77
C LEU A 84 0.37 -4.37 3.75
N ILE A 85 -0.75 -4.90 4.21
CA ILE A 85 -1.91 -5.17 3.37
C ILE A 85 -2.94 -4.07 3.58
N LEU A 86 -3.24 -3.32 2.52
CA LEU A 86 -4.28 -2.31 2.50
C LEU A 86 -5.53 -2.89 1.85
N LYS A 87 -6.56 -3.06 2.64
CA LYS A 87 -7.85 -3.58 2.17
C LYS A 87 -8.69 -2.46 1.61
N MET A 88 -9.27 -2.71 0.43
CA MET A 88 -10.06 -1.73 -0.31
C MET A 88 -11.31 -2.38 -0.89
N PRO A 89 -12.39 -1.60 -1.10
CA PRO A 89 -13.59 -2.11 -1.77
C PRO A 89 -13.30 -2.54 -3.20
N ALA A 90 -14.05 -3.51 -3.70
CA ALA A 90 -14.04 -3.86 -5.11
C ALA A 90 -14.43 -2.64 -5.96
N GLY A 91 -13.77 -2.45 -7.10
CA GLY A 91 -14.00 -1.31 -7.98
C GLY A 91 -13.20 -0.05 -7.61
N THR A 92 -12.26 -0.13 -6.68
CA THR A 92 -11.36 0.98 -6.37
C THR A 92 -10.31 1.13 -7.47
N VAL A 93 -10.20 2.34 -8.02
CA VAL A 93 -9.14 2.73 -8.96
C VAL A 93 -8.05 3.44 -8.20
N ILE A 94 -6.82 2.99 -8.38
CA ILE A 94 -5.63 3.57 -7.76
C ILE A 94 -4.86 4.36 -8.81
N LYS A 95 -4.67 5.65 -8.55
CA LYS A 95 -3.93 6.56 -9.41
C LYS A 95 -2.73 7.12 -8.67
N GLU A 96 -1.65 7.41 -9.41
CA GLU A 96 -0.60 8.27 -8.91
C GLU A 96 -1.11 9.71 -8.83
N PHE A 97 -0.97 10.31 -7.64
CA PHE A 97 -1.58 11.62 -7.39
C PHE A 97 -1.02 12.73 -8.29
N GLU A 98 0.29 12.78 -8.52
CA GLU A 98 0.93 13.85 -9.26
C GLU A 98 0.68 13.77 -10.77
N SER A 99 0.81 12.59 -11.36
CA SER A 99 0.65 12.39 -12.80
C SER A 99 -0.79 12.08 -13.23
N GLY A 100 -1.64 11.66 -12.31
CA GLY A 100 -3.00 11.19 -12.61
C GLY A 100 -3.06 9.85 -13.33
N LYS A 101 -1.93 9.18 -13.54
CA LYS A 101 -1.88 7.88 -14.21
C LYS A 101 -2.52 6.80 -13.36
N ILE A 102 -3.33 5.95 -13.98
CA ILE A 102 -3.89 4.77 -13.32
C ILE A 102 -2.77 3.76 -13.12
N ILE A 103 -2.56 3.36 -11.85
CA ILE A 103 -1.62 2.31 -11.48
C ILE A 103 -2.30 0.96 -11.61
N THR A 104 -3.49 0.82 -11.03
CA THR A 104 -4.28 -0.41 -11.08
C THR A 104 -5.76 -0.12 -10.84
N ASP A 105 -6.60 -1.03 -11.26
CA ASP A 105 -8.04 -1.04 -11.02
C ASP A 105 -8.41 -2.36 -10.35
N LEU A 106 -8.86 -2.29 -9.10
CA LEU A 106 -9.23 -3.47 -8.31
C LEU A 106 -10.65 -3.94 -8.66
N SER A 107 -10.85 -4.35 -9.90
CA SER A 107 -12.13 -4.86 -10.39
C SER A 107 -11.97 -6.22 -11.08
N GLY A 108 -13.07 -6.99 -11.16
CA GLY A 108 -13.05 -8.32 -11.73
C GLY A 108 -12.12 -9.27 -11.00
N ASP A 109 -11.23 -9.94 -11.72
CA ASP A 109 -10.28 -10.92 -11.17
C ASP A 109 -9.05 -10.28 -10.52
N ASN A 110 -8.84 -8.98 -10.70
CA ASN A 110 -7.74 -8.24 -10.09
C ASN A 110 -8.06 -7.90 -8.63
N ARG A 111 -7.89 -8.85 -7.74
CA ARG A 111 -8.25 -8.75 -6.33
C ARG A 111 -7.06 -8.48 -5.41
N ARG A 112 -5.85 -8.63 -5.91
CA ARG A 112 -4.61 -8.41 -5.16
C ARG A 112 -3.55 -7.82 -6.08
N PHE A 113 -2.89 -6.78 -5.60
CA PHE A 113 -1.86 -6.08 -6.36
C PHE A 113 -0.72 -5.65 -5.45
N VAL A 114 0.52 -6.03 -5.80
CA VAL A 114 1.71 -5.55 -5.10
C VAL A 114 2.04 -4.15 -5.61
N LEU A 115 1.73 -3.15 -4.79
CA LEU A 115 1.91 -1.75 -5.16
C LEU A 115 3.38 -1.31 -5.09
N LEU A 116 4.01 -1.57 -3.95
CA LEU A 116 5.42 -1.25 -3.70
C LEU A 116 6.11 -2.48 -3.14
N GLN A 117 7.19 -2.88 -3.78
CA GLN A 117 8.02 -3.97 -3.29
C GLN A 117 8.97 -3.46 -2.21
N GLY A 118 9.13 -4.22 -1.13
CA GLY A 118 10.10 -3.92 -0.09
C GLY A 118 11.53 -3.93 -0.60
N GLY A 119 12.39 -3.14 0.01
CA GLY A 119 13.82 -3.12 -0.32
C GLY A 119 14.50 -4.43 0.07
N ARG A 120 15.43 -4.90 -0.74
CA ARG A 120 16.24 -6.09 -0.42
C ARG A 120 17.22 -5.77 0.71
N GLY A 121 17.41 -6.74 1.60
CA GLY A 121 18.49 -6.68 2.60
C GLY A 121 19.87 -6.70 1.95
N GLY A 122 20.78 -5.96 2.53
CA GLY A 122 22.17 -5.91 2.09
C GLY A 122 22.94 -7.16 2.52
N LYS A 123 23.92 -7.57 1.73
CA LYS A 123 24.79 -8.71 2.03
C LYS A 123 25.80 -8.36 3.12
N GLY A 124 25.96 -9.23 4.11
CA GLY A 124 26.98 -9.14 5.13
C GLY A 124 28.39 -9.34 4.57
N ASN A 125 29.42 -8.95 5.33
CA ASN A 125 30.80 -9.01 4.87
C ASN A 125 31.31 -10.44 4.58
N GLN A 126 30.65 -11.47 5.12
CA GLN A 126 30.97 -12.86 4.82
C GLN A 126 30.93 -13.18 3.32
N HIS A 127 30.08 -12.52 2.53
CA HIS A 127 29.96 -12.71 1.08
C HIS A 127 31.09 -12.08 0.27
N TYR A 128 31.90 -11.21 0.88
CA TYR A 128 32.97 -10.48 0.21
C TYR A 128 34.37 -11.06 0.48
N ALA A 129 34.45 -12.17 1.21
CA ALA A 129 35.69 -12.87 1.41
C ALA A 129 36.12 -13.57 0.11
N THR A 130 37.35 -13.30 -0.30
CA THR A 130 38.00 -13.93 -1.45
C THR A 130 39.38 -14.41 -1.06
N SER A 131 40.04 -15.19 -1.91
CA SER A 131 41.42 -15.64 -1.70
C SER A 131 42.42 -14.48 -1.53
N THR A 132 42.11 -13.34 -2.18
CA THR A 132 42.95 -12.12 -2.10
C THR A 132 42.48 -11.13 -1.03
N MET A 133 41.21 -11.21 -0.60
CA MET A 133 40.62 -10.35 0.41
C MET A 133 39.97 -11.20 1.50
N GLN A 134 40.72 -11.60 2.49
CA GLN A 134 40.25 -12.48 3.57
C GLN A 134 39.64 -11.68 4.75
N VAL A 135 39.82 -10.36 4.79
CA VAL A 135 39.33 -9.47 5.85
C VAL A 135 38.51 -8.32 5.26
N PRO A 136 37.33 -8.61 4.66
CA PRO A 136 36.50 -7.53 4.12
C PRO A 136 35.91 -6.67 5.24
N LYS A 137 36.22 -5.37 5.19
CA LYS A 137 35.75 -4.38 6.18
C LYS A 137 34.50 -3.63 5.73
N TYR A 138 33.78 -4.16 4.75
CA TYR A 138 32.58 -3.55 4.19
C TYR A 138 31.47 -4.57 4.05
N ALA A 139 30.26 -4.07 4.09
CA ALA A 139 29.04 -4.81 3.81
C ALA A 139 28.14 -3.96 2.91
N GLN A 140 27.18 -4.60 2.28
CA GLN A 140 26.24 -3.92 1.40
C GLN A 140 25.14 -3.25 2.23
N PRO A 141 24.80 -1.97 1.95
CA PRO A 141 23.62 -1.36 2.54
C PRO A 141 22.34 -2.00 1.98
N GLY A 142 21.27 -1.98 2.75
CA GLY A 142 19.95 -2.38 2.29
C GLY A 142 19.45 -1.43 1.21
N GLN A 143 18.58 -1.94 0.33
CA GLN A 143 17.92 -1.10 -0.67
C GLN A 143 16.96 -0.12 0.00
N PRO A 144 16.86 1.12 -0.50
CA PRO A 144 15.97 2.11 0.09
C PRO A 144 14.50 1.75 -0.07
N ALA A 145 13.67 2.31 0.80
CA ALA A 145 12.23 2.24 0.66
C ALA A 145 11.74 3.01 -0.57
N LYS A 146 10.61 2.59 -1.12
CA LYS A 146 9.90 3.27 -2.19
C LYS A 146 8.68 3.98 -1.60
N GLU A 147 8.36 5.14 -2.15
CA GLU A 147 7.27 5.99 -1.69
C GLU A 147 6.36 6.37 -2.86
N LEU A 148 5.06 6.46 -2.59
CA LEU A 148 4.06 6.97 -3.54
C LEU A 148 2.98 7.74 -2.80
N THR A 149 2.50 8.81 -3.43
CA THR A 149 1.25 9.46 -3.07
C THR A 149 0.18 9.00 -4.04
N LEU A 150 -0.90 8.45 -3.51
CA LEU A 150 -1.97 7.84 -4.27
C LEU A 150 -3.26 8.64 -4.16
N GLN A 151 -4.01 8.64 -5.24
CA GLN A 151 -5.42 8.98 -5.23
C GLN A 151 -6.25 7.73 -5.42
N LEU A 152 -7.11 7.45 -4.45
CA LEU A 152 -8.05 6.35 -4.48
C LEU A 152 -9.40 6.88 -4.95
N GLU A 153 -9.99 6.21 -5.93
CA GLU A 153 -11.32 6.53 -6.43
C GLU A 153 -12.17 5.26 -6.43
N LEU A 154 -13.29 5.28 -5.73
CA LEU A 154 -14.24 4.18 -5.75
C LEU A 154 -15.31 4.45 -6.82
N LYS A 155 -15.46 3.50 -7.74
CA LYS A 155 -16.57 3.49 -8.70
C LYS A 155 -17.85 3.14 -7.95
N VAL A 156 -18.73 4.11 -7.82
CA VAL A 156 -19.99 3.92 -7.11
C VAL A 156 -21.05 3.43 -8.08
N ILE A 157 -21.68 2.30 -7.75
CA ILE A 157 -22.83 1.76 -8.45
C ILE A 157 -24.05 2.07 -7.58
N ALA A 158 -25.07 2.70 -8.17
CA ALA A 158 -26.31 2.95 -7.48
C ALA A 158 -27.15 1.68 -7.39
N ASP A 159 -27.77 1.44 -6.23
CA ASP A 159 -28.71 0.32 -6.04
C ASP A 159 -30.07 0.61 -6.69
N VAL A 160 -30.49 1.89 -6.68
CA VAL A 160 -31.76 2.35 -7.25
C VAL A 160 -31.53 3.58 -8.11
N GLY A 161 -32.10 3.61 -9.28
CA GLY A 161 -32.08 4.74 -10.20
C GLY A 161 -33.43 5.45 -10.29
N LEU A 162 -33.42 6.79 -10.30
CA LEU A 162 -34.58 7.62 -10.58
C LEU A 162 -34.51 8.14 -12.01
N VAL A 163 -35.51 7.81 -12.82
CA VAL A 163 -35.60 8.23 -14.21
C VAL A 163 -36.90 9.02 -14.43
N GLY A 164 -36.77 10.14 -15.11
CA GLY A 164 -37.94 10.97 -15.44
C GLY A 164 -37.53 12.19 -16.25
N PHE A 165 -38.52 12.86 -16.83
CA PHE A 165 -38.31 14.09 -17.58
C PHE A 165 -37.77 15.23 -16.69
N PRO A 166 -37.15 16.27 -17.27
CA PRO A 166 -36.77 17.46 -16.52
C PRO A 166 -37.97 18.05 -15.77
N ASN A 167 -37.70 18.61 -14.57
CA ASN A 167 -38.68 19.30 -13.71
C ASN A 167 -39.83 18.43 -13.12
N VAL A 168 -39.70 17.10 -13.10
CA VAL A 168 -40.65 16.23 -12.42
C VAL A 168 -40.37 16.00 -10.93
N GLY A 169 -39.36 16.65 -10.37
CA GLY A 169 -39.02 16.58 -8.93
C GLY A 169 -38.04 15.50 -8.52
N LYS A 170 -37.25 14.92 -9.44
CA LYS A 170 -36.25 13.90 -9.15
C LYS A 170 -35.21 14.36 -8.13
N SER A 171 -34.62 15.53 -8.34
CA SER A 171 -33.62 16.10 -7.44
C SER A 171 -34.21 16.47 -6.07
N THR A 172 -35.46 16.92 -6.06
CA THR A 172 -36.17 17.23 -4.81
C THR A 172 -36.46 15.96 -4.02
N LEU A 173 -36.88 14.89 -4.68
CA LEU A 173 -37.08 13.60 -4.03
C LEU A 173 -35.75 13.06 -3.45
N LEU A 174 -34.68 13.10 -4.22
CA LEU A 174 -33.36 12.64 -3.78
C LEU A 174 -32.88 13.43 -2.55
N SER A 175 -33.05 14.74 -2.53
CA SER A 175 -32.64 15.59 -1.39
C SER A 175 -33.47 15.34 -0.13
N LYS A 176 -34.74 14.92 -0.27
CA LYS A 176 -35.61 14.58 0.85
C LYS A 176 -35.41 13.20 1.45
N VAL A 177 -35.03 12.22 0.64
CA VAL A 177 -34.83 10.82 1.10
C VAL A 177 -33.40 10.52 1.47
N SER A 178 -32.47 11.37 1.07
CA SER A 178 -31.04 11.22 1.37
C SER A 178 -30.64 12.06 2.57
N ASN A 179 -29.89 11.46 3.51
CA ASN A 179 -29.33 12.17 4.66
C ASN A 179 -28.08 13.01 4.31
N ALA A 180 -27.55 12.84 3.11
CA ALA A 180 -26.42 13.60 2.58
C ALA A 180 -26.89 14.48 1.42
N ARG A 181 -26.16 15.57 1.17
CA ARG A 181 -26.40 16.37 -0.04
C ARG A 181 -26.09 15.51 -1.26
N PRO A 182 -26.95 15.50 -2.30
CA PRO A 182 -26.66 14.78 -3.53
C PRO A 182 -25.33 15.25 -4.14
N GLU A 183 -24.48 14.30 -4.49
CA GLU A 183 -23.22 14.56 -5.17
C GLU A 183 -23.33 14.24 -6.65
N ILE A 184 -22.62 15.00 -7.47
CA ILE A 184 -22.51 14.77 -8.92
C ILE A 184 -21.34 13.84 -9.15
N ALA A 185 -21.60 12.70 -9.81
CA ALA A 185 -20.57 11.74 -10.16
C ALA A 185 -20.28 11.77 -11.68
N ASN A 186 -19.01 11.78 -12.03
CA ASN A 186 -18.54 11.66 -13.41
C ASN A 186 -18.14 10.22 -13.69
N TYR A 187 -18.93 9.53 -14.50
CA TYR A 187 -18.58 8.21 -15.02
C TYR A 187 -18.11 8.34 -16.46
N HIS A 188 -17.01 7.67 -16.81
CA HIS A 188 -16.42 7.72 -18.16
C HIS A 188 -17.34 7.13 -19.25
N PHE A 189 -18.31 6.32 -18.86
CA PHE A 189 -19.25 5.64 -19.77
C PHE A 189 -20.60 6.31 -19.88
N THR A 190 -20.84 7.42 -19.16
CA THR A 190 -22.11 8.14 -19.21
C THR A 190 -21.95 9.50 -19.87
N THR A 191 -22.90 9.84 -20.76
CA THR A 191 -23.00 11.18 -21.37
C THR A 191 -23.74 12.17 -20.46
N ILE A 192 -24.41 11.67 -19.42
CA ILE A 192 -25.18 12.45 -18.45
C ILE A 192 -24.54 12.28 -17.09
N THR A 193 -24.33 13.39 -16.39
CA THR A 193 -23.79 13.39 -15.05
C THR A 193 -24.89 13.07 -14.04
N PRO A 194 -24.89 11.88 -13.39
CA PRO A 194 -25.91 11.54 -12.42
C PRO A 194 -25.69 12.24 -11.08
N HIS A 195 -26.79 12.53 -10.39
CA HIS A 195 -26.78 12.96 -9.00
C HIS A 195 -26.92 11.73 -8.09
N LEU A 196 -26.05 11.60 -7.10
CA LEU A 196 -26.02 10.48 -6.17
C LEU A 196 -26.41 10.92 -4.77
N GLY A 197 -27.14 10.08 -4.06
CA GLY A 197 -27.45 10.24 -2.65
C GLY A 197 -27.53 8.90 -1.96
N VAL A 198 -27.28 8.86 -0.66
CA VAL A 198 -27.37 7.65 0.16
C VAL A 198 -28.62 7.74 1.03
N VAL A 199 -29.43 6.69 1.00
CA VAL A 199 -30.61 6.53 1.85
C VAL A 199 -30.27 5.51 2.94
N ASP A 200 -30.45 5.92 4.20
CA ASP A 200 -30.29 5.05 5.35
C ASP A 200 -31.64 4.43 5.70
N LEU A 201 -31.72 3.12 5.59
CA LEU A 201 -32.94 2.36 5.90
C LEU A 201 -32.99 1.85 7.36
N ASP A 202 -31.88 1.93 8.09
CA ASP A 202 -31.80 1.42 9.47
C ASP A 202 -32.49 2.34 10.49
N GLY A 203 -32.84 3.54 10.09
CA GLY A 203 -33.60 4.49 10.92
C GLY A 203 -35.11 4.36 10.85
N ALA A 204 -35.66 3.50 10.01
CA ALA A 204 -37.10 3.28 9.90
C ALA A 204 -37.54 2.18 10.87
N LYS A 205 -37.76 2.53 12.13
CA LYS A 205 -38.61 1.80 13.07
C LYS A 205 -39.95 2.46 13.16
#